data_40092abf744f66f3f9101c52c6ee5da0
#
_entry.id   40092abf744f66f3f9101c52c6ee5da0
#
_cell.length_a   1.000
_cell.length_b   1.000
_cell.length_c   1.000
_cell.angle_alpha   90.00
_cell.angle_beta   90.00
_cell.angle_gamma   90.00
#
_symmetry.space_group_name_H-M   'P 1'
#
loop_
_entity.id
_entity.type
_entity.pdbx_description
1 polymer ?
#
loop_
_entity_poly.entity_id
_entity_poly.type
_entity_poly.pdbx_seq_one_letter_code
_entity_poly.pdbx_strand_id
1 'polypeptide(L)'
;GHQKRRWNPKMKPFIFGARGDIYILDLKQSLMGMDQAYTFVSNVAKNGGSVLFVGTKKQAQEAVADAANRCGMPYVNSRWLGGMLTNFVTIRSRVTRMEELEAMEADGRMALLPKKEQILLRKELSKLQLNLNGIRNMKRVPDAIFVIDTNREEIAIREAHRLNIPVVGTLDTNCDPDDVEYGIPANDDAIRSVKLLADFIADAVVAGTGAPVSAEEMAAPAEAEAAPAAEAAAPAAE
;
A
#
# COMPACT_ATOMS: atom_id res chain seq x y z
N GLY A 1 4.56 6.46 15.30
CA GLY A 1 5.99 6.35 15.05
C GLY A 1 6.70 5.36 15.94
N HIS A 2 7.90 5.04 15.57
CA HIS A 2 8.72 4.04 16.27
C HIS A 2 9.50 4.65 17.45
N GLN A 3 9.91 3.79 18.38
CA GLN A 3 10.78 4.20 19.50
C GLN A 3 12.12 4.72 18.98
N LYS A 4 12.70 5.74 19.63
CA LYS A 4 14.01 6.34 19.30
C LYS A 4 15.13 5.32 19.08
N ARG A 5 15.12 4.18 19.77
CA ARG A 5 16.14 3.12 19.63
C ARG A 5 16.22 2.48 18.25
N ARG A 6 15.15 2.57 17.45
CA ARG A 6 15.03 1.91 16.13
C ARG A 6 15.15 2.88 14.96
N TRP A 7 15.46 4.16 15.21
CA TRP A 7 15.53 5.14 14.15
C TRP A 7 16.75 4.95 13.24
N ASN A 8 16.61 5.34 11.98
CA ASN A 8 17.72 5.40 11.05
C ASN A 8 18.35 6.81 11.07
N PRO A 9 19.67 6.95 11.29
CA PRO A 9 20.34 8.26 11.28
C PRO A 9 20.15 9.06 9.98
N LYS A 10 19.98 8.42 8.86
CA LYS A 10 19.69 9.07 7.56
C LYS A 10 18.35 9.80 7.55
N MET A 11 17.42 9.42 8.42
CA MET A 11 16.13 10.11 8.58
C MET A 11 16.23 11.44 9.33
N LYS A 12 17.41 11.83 9.84
CA LYS A 12 17.62 13.09 10.57
C LYS A 12 17.06 14.33 9.86
N PRO A 13 17.21 14.53 8.54
CA PRO A 13 16.66 15.69 7.81
C PRO A 13 15.14 15.77 7.83
N PHE A 14 14.45 14.65 8.05
CA PHE A 14 12.98 14.51 8.02
C PHE A 14 12.36 14.59 9.42
N ILE A 15 13.17 14.74 10.47
CA ILE A 15 12.72 14.79 11.85
C ILE A 15 12.64 16.25 12.30
N PHE A 16 11.44 16.70 12.68
CA PHE A 16 11.19 18.00 13.27
C PHE A 16 11.71 18.10 14.72
N GLY A 17 11.53 17.05 15.50
CA GLY A 17 11.91 17.02 16.88
C GLY A 17 11.57 15.70 17.56
N ALA A 18 11.62 15.71 18.90
CA ALA A 18 11.30 14.54 19.69
C ALA A 18 10.40 14.91 20.88
N ARG A 19 9.42 14.07 21.16
CA ARG A 19 8.56 14.18 22.34
C ARG A 19 8.60 12.87 23.11
N GLY A 20 9.15 12.90 24.32
CA GLY A 20 9.41 11.66 25.05
C GLY A 20 10.35 10.74 24.28
N ASP A 21 9.94 9.49 24.08
CA ASP A 21 10.72 8.46 23.37
C ASP A 21 10.35 8.30 21.88
N ILE A 22 9.61 9.25 21.31
CA ILE A 22 9.13 9.19 19.93
C ILE A 22 9.67 10.40 19.16
N TYR A 23 10.09 10.19 17.90
CA TYR A 23 10.41 11.25 16.97
C TYR A 23 9.16 11.76 16.27
N ILE A 24 9.12 13.06 16.00
CA ILE A 24 8.07 13.75 15.25
C ILE A 24 8.65 14.08 13.88
N LEU A 25 7.99 13.62 12.83
CA LEU A 25 8.36 13.92 11.44
C LEU A 25 8.00 15.37 11.08
N ASP A 26 8.80 15.97 10.21
CA ASP A 26 8.56 17.30 9.68
C ASP A 26 7.50 17.24 8.56
N LEU A 27 6.33 17.78 8.84
CA LEU A 27 5.21 17.81 7.90
C LEU A 27 5.50 18.64 6.63
N LYS A 28 6.43 19.59 6.67
CA LYS A 28 6.84 20.31 5.47
C LYS A 28 7.57 19.39 4.50
N GLN A 29 8.45 18.55 5.02
CA GLN A 29 9.12 17.52 4.24
C GLN A 29 8.13 16.46 3.72
N SER A 30 7.13 16.11 4.53
CA SER A 30 6.05 15.22 4.09
C SER A 30 5.29 15.79 2.89
N LEU A 31 4.89 17.07 2.95
CA LEU A 31 4.18 17.72 1.86
C LEU A 31 5.04 17.80 0.59
N MET A 32 6.33 18.13 0.71
CA MET A 32 7.24 18.17 -0.44
C MET A 32 7.40 16.77 -1.07
N GLY A 33 7.55 15.73 -0.26
CA GLY A 33 7.61 14.34 -0.74
C GLY A 33 6.32 13.90 -1.41
N MET A 34 5.16 14.27 -0.85
CA MET A 34 3.86 14.01 -1.45
C MET A 34 3.71 14.67 -2.81
N ASP A 35 4.09 15.94 -2.95
CA ASP A 35 3.97 16.68 -4.20
C ASP A 35 4.84 16.08 -5.32
N GLN A 36 6.08 15.69 -4.98
CA GLN A 36 6.98 15.00 -5.91
C GLN A 36 6.43 13.64 -6.33
N ALA A 37 5.94 12.85 -5.37
CA ALA A 37 5.34 11.54 -5.63
C ALA A 37 4.08 11.66 -6.49
N TYR A 38 3.21 12.64 -6.20
CA TYR A 38 2.01 12.92 -6.98
C TYR A 38 2.33 13.22 -8.43
N THR A 39 3.25 14.16 -8.65
CA THR A 39 3.67 14.57 -9.99
C THR A 39 4.25 13.37 -10.76
N PHE A 40 5.10 12.57 -10.13
CA PHE A 40 5.68 11.38 -10.75
C PHE A 40 4.60 10.35 -11.11
N VAL A 41 3.75 9.95 -10.16
CA VAL A 41 2.70 8.94 -10.35
C VAL A 41 1.68 9.38 -11.40
N SER A 42 1.26 10.66 -11.36
CA SER A 42 0.36 11.22 -12.37
C SER A 42 0.96 11.17 -13.77
N ASN A 43 2.26 11.45 -13.92
CA ASN A 43 2.94 11.31 -15.21
C ASN A 43 3.03 9.85 -15.68
N VAL A 44 3.29 8.90 -14.79
CA VAL A 44 3.27 7.46 -15.13
C VAL A 44 1.90 7.06 -15.65
N ALA A 45 0.85 7.44 -14.94
CA ALA A 45 -0.54 7.13 -15.32
C ALA A 45 -0.95 7.80 -16.64
N LYS A 46 -0.58 9.08 -16.84
CA LYS A 46 -0.82 9.82 -18.08
C LYS A 46 -0.22 9.14 -19.31
N ASN A 47 0.91 8.48 -19.13
CA ASN A 47 1.59 7.73 -20.21
C ASN A 47 1.04 6.29 -20.37
N GLY A 48 -0.07 5.94 -19.71
CA GLY A 48 -0.65 4.59 -19.75
C GLY A 48 0.17 3.56 -18.96
N GLY A 49 1.04 4.02 -18.06
CA GLY A 49 1.81 3.17 -17.17
C GLY A 49 0.97 2.63 -16.01
N SER A 50 1.44 1.56 -15.38
CA SER A 50 0.81 0.95 -14.22
C SER A 50 1.65 1.15 -12.96
N VAL A 51 0.96 1.38 -11.84
CA VAL A 51 1.54 1.53 -10.51
C VAL A 51 1.08 0.38 -9.63
N LEU A 52 2.01 -0.42 -9.12
CA LEU A 52 1.70 -1.51 -8.20
C LEU A 52 1.69 -1.01 -6.75
N PHE A 53 0.55 -1.12 -6.09
CA PHE A 53 0.40 -0.78 -4.68
C PHE A 53 0.83 -1.95 -3.79
N VAL A 54 1.74 -1.72 -2.86
CA VAL A 54 2.31 -2.75 -1.98
C VAL A 54 2.18 -2.34 -0.51
N GLY A 55 1.56 -3.20 0.29
CA GLY A 55 1.45 -2.99 1.73
C GLY A 55 0.90 -4.21 2.44
N THR A 56 1.79 -5.03 3.00
CA THR A 56 1.42 -6.29 3.67
C THR A 56 1.19 -6.13 5.17
N LYS A 57 1.45 -4.95 5.73
CA LYS A 57 1.19 -4.61 7.12
C LYS A 57 -0.31 -4.61 7.39
N LYS A 58 -0.77 -5.17 8.51
CA LYS A 58 -2.21 -5.26 8.84
C LYS A 58 -2.95 -3.92 8.71
N GLN A 59 -2.29 -2.83 9.10
CA GLN A 59 -2.83 -1.47 9.02
C GLN A 59 -2.97 -0.96 7.58
N ALA A 60 -2.24 -1.56 6.62
CA ALA A 60 -2.19 -1.14 5.22
C ALA A 60 -3.04 -2.01 4.29
N GLN A 61 -3.34 -3.25 4.68
CA GLN A 61 -3.94 -4.26 3.79
C GLN A 61 -5.24 -3.79 3.13
N GLU A 62 -6.15 -3.22 3.90
CA GLU A 62 -7.44 -2.73 3.41
C GLU A 62 -7.26 -1.45 2.60
N ALA A 63 -6.55 -0.46 3.15
CA ALA A 63 -6.32 0.82 2.50
C ALA A 63 -5.64 0.69 1.13
N VAL A 64 -4.66 -0.21 1.02
CA VAL A 64 -3.95 -0.49 -0.25
C VAL A 64 -4.88 -1.11 -1.28
N ALA A 65 -5.71 -2.10 -0.87
CA ALA A 65 -6.66 -2.74 -1.77
C ALA A 65 -7.73 -1.75 -2.27
N ASP A 66 -8.31 -0.96 -1.36
CA ASP A 66 -9.36 0.00 -1.68
C ASP A 66 -8.85 1.10 -2.63
N ALA A 67 -7.70 1.70 -2.31
CA ALA A 67 -7.07 2.72 -3.13
C ALA A 67 -6.72 2.21 -4.54
N ALA A 68 -6.11 1.01 -4.63
CA ALA A 68 -5.75 0.40 -5.90
C ALA A 68 -6.98 0.05 -6.75
N ASN A 69 -8.02 -0.52 -6.12
CA ASN A 69 -9.27 -0.84 -6.81
C ASN A 69 -9.97 0.43 -7.33
N ARG A 70 -9.97 1.52 -6.56
CA ARG A 70 -10.55 2.81 -6.94
C ARG A 70 -9.91 3.39 -8.20
N CYS A 71 -8.60 3.24 -8.36
CA CYS A 71 -7.89 3.74 -9.53
C CYS A 71 -7.59 2.67 -10.60
N GLY A 72 -8.07 1.43 -10.43
CA GLY A 72 -7.89 0.35 -11.39
C GLY A 72 -6.45 -0.18 -11.49
N MET A 73 -5.65 -0.01 -10.45
CA MET A 73 -4.25 -0.44 -10.41
C MET A 73 -4.07 -1.78 -9.66
N PRO A 74 -3.02 -2.55 -9.98
CA PRO A 74 -2.72 -3.78 -9.27
C PRO A 74 -2.24 -3.52 -7.84
N TYR A 75 -2.42 -4.51 -6.95
CA TYR A 75 -1.96 -4.42 -5.57
C TYR A 75 -1.50 -5.75 -4.99
N VAL A 76 -0.66 -5.67 -3.94
CA VAL A 76 -0.25 -6.79 -3.08
C VAL A 76 -0.44 -6.36 -1.63
N ASN A 77 -1.42 -6.95 -0.96
CA ASN A 77 -1.80 -6.57 0.40
C ASN A 77 -1.69 -7.70 1.44
N SER A 78 -1.33 -8.92 1.05
CA SER A 78 -1.22 -10.05 1.98
C SER A 78 0.23 -10.41 2.25
N ARG A 79 0.91 -10.98 1.27
CA ARG A 79 2.30 -11.37 1.38
C ARG A 79 3.01 -11.16 0.04
N TRP A 80 4.16 -10.50 0.08
CA TRP A 80 5.05 -10.47 -1.08
C TRP A 80 5.66 -11.86 -1.30
N LEU A 81 5.45 -12.43 -2.46
CA LEU A 81 6.08 -13.68 -2.85
C LEU A 81 7.38 -13.35 -3.60
N GLY A 82 8.51 -13.89 -3.13
CA GLY A 82 9.77 -13.67 -3.83
C GLY A 82 9.67 -14.03 -5.32
N GLY A 83 10.14 -13.12 -6.18
CA GLY A 83 10.04 -13.27 -7.63
C GLY A 83 8.78 -12.65 -8.25
N MET A 84 7.97 -11.90 -7.50
CA MET A 84 6.75 -11.26 -8.07
C MET A 84 7.05 -10.34 -9.25
N LEU A 85 8.20 -9.68 -9.24
CA LEU A 85 8.67 -8.85 -10.36
C LEU A 85 9.75 -9.58 -11.16
N THR A 86 10.78 -10.09 -10.50
CA THR A 86 11.96 -10.68 -11.15
C THR A 86 11.70 -12.04 -11.80
N ASN A 87 10.66 -12.75 -11.40
CA ASN A 87 10.20 -14.01 -12.00
C ASN A 87 8.70 -13.94 -12.36
N PHE A 88 8.33 -12.86 -13.02
CA PHE A 88 6.93 -12.53 -13.33
C PHE A 88 6.24 -13.63 -14.18
N VAL A 89 6.96 -14.29 -15.09
CA VAL A 89 6.41 -15.40 -15.89
C VAL A 89 5.87 -16.52 -15.01
N THR A 90 6.62 -16.91 -13.98
CA THR A 90 6.15 -17.94 -13.02
C THR A 90 4.96 -17.45 -12.20
N ILE A 91 4.95 -16.20 -11.80
CA ILE A 91 3.80 -15.61 -11.09
C ILE A 91 2.55 -15.62 -11.98
N ARG A 92 2.67 -15.26 -13.26
CA ARG A 92 1.56 -15.33 -14.23
C ARG A 92 1.02 -16.75 -14.37
N SER A 93 1.88 -17.77 -14.43
CA SER A 93 1.41 -19.16 -14.47
C SER A 93 0.62 -19.55 -13.21
N ARG A 94 0.95 -18.99 -12.03
CA ARG A 94 0.18 -19.20 -10.80
C ARG A 94 -1.16 -18.46 -10.82
N VAL A 95 -1.22 -17.29 -11.43
CA VAL A 95 -2.49 -16.57 -11.67
C VAL A 95 -3.37 -17.39 -12.60
N THR A 96 -2.84 -17.91 -13.71
CA THR A 96 -3.60 -18.80 -14.63
C THR A 96 -4.10 -20.04 -13.88
N ARG A 97 -3.27 -20.65 -13.02
CA ARG A 97 -3.70 -21.77 -12.18
C ARG A 97 -4.85 -21.42 -11.24
N MET A 98 -4.83 -20.22 -10.67
CA MET A 98 -5.93 -19.71 -9.83
C MET A 98 -7.22 -19.60 -10.63
N GLU A 99 -7.16 -19.04 -11.84
CA GLU A 99 -8.31 -18.90 -12.76
C GLU A 99 -8.86 -20.26 -13.20
N GLU A 100 -7.99 -21.25 -13.47
CA GLU A 100 -8.39 -22.64 -13.75
C GLU A 100 -9.17 -23.27 -12.61
N LEU A 101 -8.68 -23.11 -11.38
CA LEU A 101 -9.33 -23.66 -10.19
C LEU A 101 -10.68 -22.98 -9.92
N GLU A 102 -10.80 -21.68 -10.16
CA GLU A 102 -12.06 -20.95 -10.08
C GLU A 102 -13.06 -21.44 -11.13
N ALA A 103 -12.61 -21.65 -12.36
CA ALA A 103 -13.44 -22.21 -13.43
C ALA A 103 -13.91 -23.64 -13.11
N MET A 104 -13.02 -24.49 -12.54
CA MET A 104 -13.39 -25.85 -12.10
C MET A 104 -14.42 -25.84 -10.97
N GLU A 105 -14.41 -24.83 -10.11
CA GLU A 105 -15.42 -24.70 -9.05
C GLU A 105 -16.75 -24.20 -9.62
N ALA A 106 -16.72 -23.23 -10.52
CA ALA A 106 -17.90 -22.65 -11.15
C ALA A 106 -18.66 -23.63 -12.07
N ASP A 107 -17.95 -24.43 -12.84
CA ASP A 107 -18.55 -25.41 -13.77
C ASP A 107 -18.86 -26.78 -13.13
N GLY A 108 -18.60 -26.94 -11.83
CA GLY A 108 -18.91 -28.14 -11.07
C GLY A 108 -17.93 -29.30 -11.25
N ARG A 109 -16.89 -29.19 -12.08
CA ARG A 109 -15.85 -30.24 -12.26
C ARG A 109 -15.17 -30.60 -10.96
N MET A 110 -15.00 -29.62 -10.06
CA MET A 110 -14.40 -29.87 -8.74
C MET A 110 -15.26 -30.82 -7.88
N ALA A 111 -16.59 -30.79 -8.02
CA ALA A 111 -17.51 -31.64 -7.27
C ALA A 111 -17.45 -33.13 -7.69
N LEU A 112 -16.95 -33.42 -8.90
CA LEU A 112 -16.80 -34.79 -9.42
C LEU A 112 -15.55 -35.50 -8.87
N LEU A 113 -14.63 -34.78 -8.26
CA LEU A 113 -13.40 -35.34 -7.68
C LEU A 113 -13.65 -36.00 -6.33
N PRO A 114 -12.76 -36.90 -5.87
CA PRO A 114 -12.80 -37.43 -4.50
C PRO A 114 -12.75 -36.31 -3.46
N LYS A 115 -13.49 -36.41 -2.36
CA LYS A 115 -13.57 -35.38 -1.30
C LYS A 115 -12.22 -34.88 -0.79
N LYS A 116 -11.25 -35.78 -0.66
CA LYS A 116 -9.88 -35.43 -0.22
C LYS A 116 -9.20 -34.47 -1.21
N GLU A 117 -9.37 -34.72 -2.49
CA GLU A 117 -8.80 -33.89 -3.56
C GLU A 117 -9.48 -32.52 -3.64
N GLN A 118 -10.82 -32.49 -3.54
CA GLN A 118 -11.57 -31.22 -3.45
C GLN A 118 -11.04 -30.31 -2.34
N ILE A 119 -10.78 -30.87 -1.14
CA ILE A 119 -10.28 -30.11 0.00
C ILE A 119 -8.89 -29.54 -0.31
N LEU A 120 -8.00 -30.31 -0.92
CA LEU A 120 -6.65 -29.86 -1.29
C LEU A 120 -6.70 -28.74 -2.33
N LEU A 121 -7.50 -28.89 -3.39
CA LEU A 121 -7.63 -27.89 -4.44
C LEU A 121 -8.27 -26.61 -3.94
N ARG A 122 -9.31 -26.67 -3.10
CA ARG A 122 -9.89 -25.48 -2.47
C ARG A 122 -8.92 -24.76 -1.55
N LYS A 123 -8.09 -25.50 -0.81
CA LYS A 123 -7.04 -24.91 0.01
C LYS A 123 -5.96 -24.22 -0.84
N GLU A 124 -5.59 -24.83 -1.97
CA GLU A 124 -4.69 -24.23 -2.95
C GLU A 124 -5.31 -22.94 -3.50
N LEU A 125 -6.55 -22.98 -3.98
CA LEU A 125 -7.29 -21.83 -4.52
C LEU A 125 -7.35 -20.67 -3.51
N SER A 126 -7.79 -20.94 -2.29
CA SER A 126 -7.87 -19.89 -1.25
C SER A 126 -6.51 -19.22 -0.99
N LYS A 127 -5.42 -20.00 -1.01
CA LYS A 127 -4.07 -19.45 -0.83
C LYS A 127 -3.62 -18.62 -2.03
N LEU A 128 -3.94 -19.03 -3.24
CA LEU A 128 -3.63 -18.28 -4.45
C LEU A 128 -4.43 -16.97 -4.50
N GLN A 129 -5.73 -17.01 -4.23
CA GLN A 129 -6.59 -15.82 -4.16
C GLN A 129 -6.10 -14.83 -3.13
N LEU A 130 -5.74 -15.28 -1.93
CA LEU A 130 -5.23 -14.42 -0.86
C LEU A 130 -3.99 -13.62 -1.29
N ASN A 131 -3.09 -14.22 -2.07
CA ASN A 131 -1.80 -13.61 -2.40
C ASN A 131 -1.74 -12.96 -3.79
N LEU A 132 -2.55 -13.42 -4.75
CA LEU A 132 -2.41 -13.05 -6.16
C LEU A 132 -3.62 -12.34 -6.74
N ASN A 133 -4.74 -12.25 -6.02
CA ASN A 133 -5.96 -11.65 -6.55
C ASN A 133 -5.75 -10.20 -7.01
N GLY A 134 -4.99 -9.42 -6.26
CA GLY A 134 -4.71 -8.02 -6.59
C GLY A 134 -3.86 -7.80 -7.85
N ILE A 135 -3.15 -8.83 -8.31
CA ILE A 135 -2.32 -8.76 -9.52
C ILE A 135 -2.89 -9.57 -10.70
N ARG A 136 -4.12 -10.07 -10.57
CA ARG A 136 -4.80 -10.88 -11.59
C ARG A 136 -4.72 -10.29 -12.98
N ASN A 137 -5.03 -9.00 -13.10
CA ASN A 137 -5.11 -8.27 -14.37
C ASN A 137 -3.75 -7.73 -14.85
N MET A 138 -2.69 -7.91 -14.08
CA MET A 138 -1.36 -7.42 -14.43
C MET A 138 -0.74 -8.29 -15.55
N LYS A 139 -0.61 -7.74 -16.75
CA LYS A 139 -0.10 -8.46 -17.94
C LYS A 139 1.43 -8.33 -18.11
N ARG A 140 2.03 -7.30 -17.54
CA ARG A 140 3.46 -6.99 -17.57
C ARG A 140 3.90 -6.47 -16.20
N VAL A 141 5.20 -6.40 -15.97
CA VAL A 141 5.75 -5.75 -14.77
C VAL A 141 5.30 -4.27 -14.72
N PRO A 142 5.07 -3.71 -13.53
CA PRO A 142 4.59 -2.34 -13.40
C PRO A 142 5.68 -1.34 -13.76
N ASP A 143 5.26 -0.11 -14.11
CA ASP A 143 6.16 0.99 -14.45
C ASP A 143 6.66 1.74 -13.20
N ALA A 144 5.97 1.60 -12.08
CA ALA A 144 6.35 2.08 -10.75
C ALA A 144 5.73 1.22 -9.66
N ILE A 145 6.30 1.25 -8.46
CA ILE A 145 5.67 0.66 -7.28
C ILE A 145 5.46 1.74 -6.20
N PHE A 146 4.33 1.65 -5.50
CA PHE A 146 4.06 2.43 -4.30
C PHE A 146 4.07 1.51 -3.09
N VAL A 147 4.94 1.78 -2.11
CA VAL A 147 5.22 0.88 -0.98
C VAL A 147 4.89 1.56 0.34
N ILE A 148 4.11 0.90 1.17
CA ILE A 148 3.85 1.29 2.55
C ILE A 148 4.69 0.44 3.48
N ASP A 149 5.48 1.08 4.36
CA ASP A 149 6.48 0.46 5.23
C ASP A 149 7.64 -0.17 4.43
N THR A 150 8.54 0.69 3.93
CA THR A 150 9.69 0.27 3.10
C THR A 150 10.60 -0.74 3.81
N ASN A 151 10.72 -0.66 5.12
CA ASN A 151 11.52 -1.59 5.90
C ASN A 151 10.93 -3.02 5.88
N ARG A 152 9.61 -3.12 5.92
CA ARG A 152 8.92 -4.42 5.86
C ARG A 152 8.94 -5.04 4.46
N GLU A 153 8.81 -4.20 3.44
CA GLU A 153 8.71 -4.62 2.04
C GLU A 153 10.06 -4.60 1.30
N GLU A 154 11.17 -4.78 2.04
CA GLU A 154 12.54 -4.76 1.51
C GLU A 154 12.73 -5.67 0.29
N ILE A 155 12.09 -6.85 0.26
CA ILE A 155 12.19 -7.79 -0.86
C ILE A 155 11.57 -7.19 -2.13
N ALA A 156 10.40 -6.53 -2.00
CA ALA A 156 9.73 -5.87 -3.12
C ALA A 156 10.60 -4.76 -3.71
N ILE A 157 11.20 -3.94 -2.85
CA ILE A 157 12.09 -2.84 -3.24
C ILE A 157 13.34 -3.36 -3.95
N ARG A 158 13.99 -4.38 -3.42
CA ARG A 158 15.15 -5.01 -4.07
C ARG A 158 14.82 -5.58 -5.45
N GLU A 159 13.64 -6.17 -5.61
CA GLU A 159 13.20 -6.68 -6.91
C GLU A 159 12.92 -5.54 -7.89
N ALA A 160 12.29 -4.45 -7.43
CA ALA A 160 12.05 -3.26 -8.24
C ALA A 160 13.36 -2.64 -8.72
N HIS A 161 14.32 -2.42 -7.83
CA HIS A 161 15.65 -1.89 -8.19
C HIS A 161 16.37 -2.77 -9.20
N ARG A 162 16.29 -4.10 -9.05
CA ARG A 162 16.90 -5.04 -10.01
C ARG A 162 16.36 -4.89 -11.42
N LEU A 163 15.12 -4.45 -11.56
CA LEU A 163 14.43 -4.21 -12.84
C LEU A 163 14.40 -2.73 -13.24
N ASN A 164 15.05 -1.85 -12.48
CA ASN A 164 15.03 -0.40 -12.66
C ASN A 164 13.61 0.17 -12.65
N ILE A 165 12.74 -0.37 -11.79
CA ILE A 165 11.39 0.13 -11.56
C ILE A 165 11.45 1.12 -10.41
N PRO A 166 11.07 2.40 -10.62
CA PRO A 166 11.11 3.42 -9.59
C PRO A 166 10.13 3.11 -8.45
N VAL A 167 10.60 3.44 -7.24
CA VAL A 167 9.90 3.19 -5.98
C VAL A 167 9.41 4.49 -5.38
N VAL A 168 8.11 4.61 -5.14
CA VAL A 168 7.50 5.62 -4.27
C VAL A 168 7.26 4.94 -2.92
N GLY A 169 7.80 5.46 -1.84
CA GLY A 169 7.71 4.79 -0.54
C GLY A 169 7.38 5.70 0.62
N THR A 170 6.64 5.18 1.60
CA THR A 170 6.45 5.86 2.89
C THR A 170 7.70 5.64 3.75
N LEU A 171 8.20 6.72 4.33
CA LEU A 171 9.40 6.73 5.16
C LEU A 171 9.04 7.09 6.60
N ASP A 172 8.93 6.09 7.47
CA ASP A 172 8.90 6.33 8.92
C ASP A 172 10.35 6.44 9.45
N THR A 173 10.50 6.78 10.69
CA THR A 173 11.79 7.09 11.34
C THR A 173 12.81 5.95 11.33
N ASN A 174 12.40 4.71 11.07
CA ASN A 174 13.24 3.51 10.99
C ASN A 174 13.62 3.11 9.56
N CYS A 175 13.12 3.81 8.54
CA CYS A 175 13.37 3.51 7.14
C CYS A 175 14.69 4.08 6.63
N ASP A 176 15.20 3.54 5.54
CA ASP A 176 16.33 4.12 4.79
C ASP A 176 15.78 4.96 3.62
N PRO A 177 16.01 6.28 3.60
CA PRO A 177 15.54 7.11 2.50
C PRO A 177 16.24 6.80 1.16
N ASP A 178 17.40 6.16 1.18
CA ASP A 178 18.12 5.78 -0.05
C ASP A 178 17.49 4.56 -0.75
N ASP A 179 16.55 3.87 -0.10
CA ASP A 179 15.84 2.72 -0.67
C ASP A 179 14.71 3.12 -1.66
N VAL A 180 14.42 4.42 -1.79
CA VAL A 180 13.31 4.89 -2.62
C VAL A 180 13.70 6.12 -3.43
N GLU A 181 13.19 6.23 -4.66
CA GLU A 181 13.40 7.40 -5.51
C GLU A 181 12.50 8.57 -5.09
N TYR A 182 11.30 8.26 -4.60
CA TYR A 182 10.30 9.25 -4.15
C TYR A 182 9.84 8.90 -2.74
N GLY A 183 10.52 9.46 -1.75
CA GLY A 183 10.21 9.22 -0.34
C GLY A 183 9.15 10.18 0.21
N ILE A 184 8.16 9.66 0.89
CA ILE A 184 7.14 10.43 1.61
C ILE A 184 7.35 10.22 3.12
N PRO A 185 7.96 11.16 3.84
CA PRO A 185 8.09 11.05 5.29
C PRO A 185 6.72 11.01 5.96
N ALA A 186 6.36 9.88 6.53
CA ALA A 186 5.04 9.70 7.13
C ALA A 186 5.01 8.56 8.16
N ASN A 187 3.98 8.57 9.00
CA ASN A 187 3.71 7.49 9.94
C ASN A 187 3.01 6.33 9.20
N ASP A 188 3.64 5.17 9.18
CA ASP A 188 3.15 3.95 8.54
C ASP A 188 2.43 2.98 9.50
N ASP A 189 2.31 3.33 10.80
CA ASP A 189 1.62 2.52 11.81
C ASP A 189 0.15 2.91 11.99
N ALA A 190 -0.21 4.15 11.71
CA ALA A 190 -1.56 4.65 11.90
C ALA A 190 -2.44 4.40 10.67
N ILE A 191 -3.54 3.65 10.83
CA ILE A 191 -4.48 3.31 9.76
C ILE A 191 -4.94 4.56 8.99
N ARG A 192 -5.26 5.66 9.69
CA ARG A 192 -5.68 6.92 9.06
C ARG A 192 -4.60 7.55 8.20
N SER A 193 -3.35 7.53 8.64
CA SER A 193 -2.21 8.05 7.87
C SER A 193 -1.97 7.21 6.62
N VAL A 194 -1.97 5.89 6.77
CA VAL A 194 -1.80 4.94 5.67
C VAL A 194 -2.90 5.10 4.63
N LYS A 195 -4.16 5.20 5.07
CA LYS A 195 -5.30 5.41 4.18
C LYS A 195 -5.17 6.73 3.42
N LEU A 196 -4.85 7.83 4.10
CA LEU A 196 -4.65 9.14 3.47
C LEU A 196 -3.59 9.08 2.36
N LEU A 197 -2.48 8.42 2.62
CA LEU A 197 -1.38 8.32 1.64
C LEU A 197 -1.75 7.41 0.46
N ALA A 198 -2.40 6.28 0.72
CA ALA A 198 -2.86 5.39 -0.34
C ALA A 198 -3.91 6.06 -1.24
N ASP A 199 -4.87 6.77 -0.64
CA ASP A 199 -5.88 7.54 -1.36
C ASP A 199 -5.25 8.67 -2.17
N PHE A 200 -4.29 9.38 -1.61
CA PHE A 200 -3.56 10.46 -2.29
C PHE A 200 -2.81 9.96 -3.54
N ILE A 201 -2.15 8.82 -3.46
CA ILE A 201 -1.49 8.21 -4.63
C ILE A 201 -2.51 7.71 -5.65
N ALA A 202 -3.64 7.16 -5.20
CA ALA A 202 -4.73 6.79 -6.11
C ALA A 202 -5.32 8.01 -6.84
N ASP A 203 -5.46 9.15 -6.16
CA ASP A 203 -5.88 10.42 -6.79
C ASP A 203 -4.89 10.89 -7.85
N ALA A 204 -3.59 10.73 -7.62
CA ALA A 204 -2.57 11.03 -8.62
C ALA A 204 -2.70 10.15 -9.87
N VAL A 205 -3.02 8.86 -9.70
CA VAL A 205 -3.30 7.94 -10.83
C VAL A 205 -4.54 8.39 -11.59
N VAL A 206 -5.64 8.65 -10.88
CA VAL A 206 -6.91 9.10 -11.50
C VAL A 206 -6.71 10.41 -12.26
N ALA A 207 -6.00 11.38 -11.69
CA ALA A 207 -5.68 12.64 -12.36
C ALA A 207 -4.84 12.44 -13.62
N GLY A 208 -3.91 11.47 -13.60
CA GLY A 208 -3.08 11.13 -14.77
C GLY A 208 -3.87 10.43 -15.88
N THR A 209 -4.79 9.53 -15.53
CA THR A 209 -5.61 8.79 -16.50
C THR A 209 -6.72 9.63 -17.13
N GLY A 210 -7.02 10.81 -16.57
CA GLY A 210 -8.13 11.67 -17.02
C GLY A 210 -9.51 11.08 -16.75
N ALA A 211 -9.61 10.06 -15.89
CA ALA A 211 -10.90 9.54 -15.44
C ALA A 211 -11.62 10.60 -14.61
N PRO A 212 -12.94 10.84 -14.76
CA PRO A 212 -13.64 11.82 -13.96
C PRO A 212 -13.64 11.37 -12.50
N VAL A 213 -12.99 12.13 -11.64
CA VAL A 213 -13.16 12.01 -10.19
C VAL A 213 -14.59 12.41 -9.91
N SER A 214 -15.41 11.53 -9.32
CA SER A 214 -16.75 11.89 -8.92
C SER A 214 -16.64 13.04 -7.91
N ALA A 215 -17.29 14.17 -8.22
CA ALA A 215 -17.23 15.39 -7.42
C ALA A 215 -17.71 15.21 -5.96
N GLU A 216 -18.35 14.10 -5.65
CA GLU A 216 -18.79 13.71 -4.32
C GLU A 216 -17.65 13.25 -3.40
N GLU A 217 -16.56 12.70 -3.94
CA GLU A 217 -15.42 12.24 -3.13
C GLU A 217 -14.45 13.37 -2.73
N MET A 218 -14.45 14.48 -3.45
CA MET A 218 -13.63 15.67 -3.11
C MET A 218 -14.26 16.58 -2.03
N ALA A 219 -15.53 16.35 -1.67
CA ALA A 219 -16.30 17.22 -0.78
C ALA A 219 -16.56 16.65 0.61
N ALA A 220 -15.83 15.62 1.05
CA ALA A 220 -15.91 15.19 2.44
C ALA A 220 -15.05 16.14 3.32
N PRO A 221 -15.62 17.13 4.02
CA PRO A 221 -14.88 17.89 5.00
C PRO A 221 -14.51 16.95 6.14
N ALA A 222 -13.24 17.00 6.54
CA ALA A 222 -12.81 16.42 7.80
C ALA A 222 -13.56 17.15 8.92
N GLU A 223 -14.72 16.65 9.31
CA GLU A 223 -15.37 17.04 10.57
C GLU A 223 -14.43 16.63 11.70
N ALA A 224 -13.72 17.63 12.18
CA ALA A 224 -13.01 17.56 13.45
C ALA A 224 -14.06 17.43 14.55
N GLU A 225 -14.31 16.21 14.99
CA GLU A 225 -15.07 15.95 16.20
C GLU A 225 -14.27 16.46 17.38
N ALA A 226 -14.61 17.70 17.81
CA ALA A 226 -14.11 18.31 19.03
C ALA A 226 -14.67 17.49 20.20
N ALA A 227 -13.80 16.79 20.91
CA ALA A 227 -14.14 16.17 22.18
C ALA A 227 -14.60 17.23 23.18
N PRO A 228 -15.73 17.04 23.89
CA PRO A 228 -16.15 17.98 24.92
C PRO A 228 -15.17 17.94 26.10
N ALA A 229 -14.68 19.10 26.47
CA ALA A 229 -13.91 19.31 27.70
C ALA A 229 -14.75 18.90 28.91
N ALA A 230 -14.27 17.94 29.67
CA ALA A 230 -14.85 17.60 30.97
C ALA A 230 -14.64 18.76 31.93
N GLU A 231 -15.73 19.40 32.30
CA GLU A 231 -15.83 20.40 33.34
C GLU A 231 -15.63 19.73 34.72
N ALA A 232 -14.50 20.07 35.34
CA ALA A 232 -14.20 19.63 36.70
C ALA A 232 -15.04 20.41 37.70
N ALA A 233 -16.06 19.82 38.23
CA ALA A 233 -16.79 20.34 39.43
C ALA A 233 -15.95 20.12 40.68
N ALA A 234 -15.63 21.21 41.36
CA ALA A 234 -15.05 21.22 42.70
C ALA A 234 -16.10 20.78 43.75
N PRO A 235 -15.72 20.03 44.78
CA PRO A 235 -16.62 19.81 45.93
C PRO A 235 -16.50 20.97 46.92
N ALA A 236 -17.68 21.54 47.24
CA ALA A 236 -17.82 22.44 48.37
C ALA A 236 -17.82 21.68 49.68
N ALA A 237 -17.26 22.33 50.67
CA ALA A 237 -17.16 21.89 52.07
C ALA A 237 -18.49 21.71 52.78
N GLU A 238 -18.62 20.69 53.63
CA GLU A 238 -19.02 20.75 55.07
C GLU A 238 -18.53 19.49 55.76
#